data_774243db3d9c4b8ec67566b7cff18507
#
_entry.id   774243db3d9c4b8ec67566b7cff18507
#
_cell.length_a   1.000
_cell.length_b   1.000
_cell.length_c   1.000
_cell.angle_alpha   90.00
_cell.angle_beta   90.00
_cell.angle_gamma   90.00
#
_symmetry.space_group_name_H-M   'P 1'
#
loop_
_entity.id
_entity.type
_entity.pdbx_description
1 polymer ?
#
loop_
_entity_poly.entity_id
_entity_poly.type
_entity_poly.pdbx_seq_one_letter_code
_entity_poly.pdbx_strand_id
1 'polypeptide(L)'
;MASINLFADVDKTATKKKAIKVLRRYRMLTRIAGLEYAPKVTASFSLEPKSFDGMIHSQTESIVTRKVAAEQDLQAIVRAINALSDRHYSQILIECYCRNRKQYNIEVYMDLGYSESEYYRMRELAILEFAENYRNGECLVFLGD
;
A
#
# COMPACT_ATOMS: atom_id res chain seq x y z
N MET A 1 -26.23 22.78 -9.37
CA MET A 1 -25.20 21.79 -9.61
C MET A 1 -25.18 20.78 -8.46
N ALA A 2 -25.39 19.52 -8.76
CA ALA A 2 -25.33 18.50 -7.72
C ALA A 2 -23.91 18.43 -7.15
N SER A 3 -23.78 18.44 -5.85
CA SER A 3 -22.47 18.22 -5.21
C SER A 3 -21.99 16.81 -5.55
N ILE A 4 -20.78 16.71 -6.05
CA ILE A 4 -20.18 15.42 -6.33
C ILE A 4 -19.75 14.82 -5.01
N ASN A 5 -20.41 13.75 -4.60
CA ASN A 5 -19.95 12.96 -3.49
C ASN A 5 -18.98 11.93 -4.06
N LEU A 6 -17.72 12.04 -3.70
CA LEU A 6 -16.65 11.20 -4.25
C LEU A 6 -16.89 9.72 -4.06
N PHE A 7 -17.67 9.33 -3.08
CA PHE A 7 -17.95 7.93 -2.82
C PHE A 7 -19.40 7.51 -3.09
N ALA A 8 -20.25 8.43 -3.56
CA ALA A 8 -21.67 8.12 -3.78
C ALA A 8 -21.89 7.01 -4.80
N ASP A 9 -21.07 7.01 -5.84
CA ASP A 9 -21.17 6.05 -6.94
C ASP A 9 -20.17 4.91 -6.83
N VAL A 10 -19.40 4.85 -5.74
CA VAL A 10 -18.35 3.85 -5.55
C VAL A 10 -18.88 2.69 -4.73
N ASP A 11 -18.67 1.47 -5.22
CA ASP A 11 -18.88 0.27 -4.44
C ASP A 11 -17.74 0.12 -3.46
N LYS A 12 -17.98 0.53 -2.21
CA LYS A 12 -16.94 0.52 -1.16
C LYS A 12 -16.40 -0.87 -0.88
N THR A 13 -17.26 -1.86 -0.83
CA THR A 13 -16.84 -3.23 -0.54
C THR A 13 -15.93 -3.79 -1.63
N ALA A 14 -16.34 -3.64 -2.88
CA ALA A 14 -15.54 -4.12 -4.03
C ALA A 14 -14.22 -3.32 -4.14
N THR A 15 -14.28 -2.01 -3.91
CA THR A 15 -13.09 -1.15 -3.94
C THR A 15 -12.08 -1.55 -2.87
N LYS A 16 -12.55 -1.77 -1.64
CA LYS A 16 -11.68 -2.23 -0.54
C LYS A 16 -11.03 -3.56 -0.86
N LYS A 17 -11.78 -4.50 -1.44
CA LYS A 17 -11.23 -5.80 -1.85
C LYS A 17 -10.06 -5.65 -2.82
N LYS A 18 -10.22 -4.81 -3.83
CA LYS A 18 -9.15 -4.55 -4.81
C LYS A 18 -7.96 -3.89 -4.16
N ALA A 19 -8.17 -2.89 -3.33
CA ALA A 19 -7.10 -2.17 -2.65
C ALA A 19 -6.31 -3.10 -1.72
N ILE A 20 -6.99 -3.92 -0.94
CA ILE A 20 -6.35 -4.89 -0.04
C ILE A 20 -5.53 -5.90 -0.84
N LYS A 21 -6.04 -6.35 -1.97
CA LYS A 21 -5.31 -7.28 -2.84
C LYS A 21 -4.00 -6.67 -3.34
N VAL A 22 -4.01 -5.40 -3.70
CA VAL A 22 -2.80 -4.67 -4.10
C VAL A 22 -1.84 -4.55 -2.92
N LEU A 23 -2.32 -4.09 -1.76
CA LEU A 23 -1.50 -3.92 -0.57
C LEU A 23 -0.84 -5.23 -0.12
N ARG A 24 -1.56 -6.34 -0.21
CA ARG A 24 -1.03 -7.66 0.16
C ARG A 24 0.11 -8.13 -0.74
N ARG A 25 0.26 -7.56 -1.92
CA ARG A 25 1.36 -7.89 -2.82
C ARG A 25 2.67 -7.24 -2.41
N TYR A 26 2.64 -6.28 -1.50
CA TYR A 26 3.81 -5.48 -1.13
C TYR A 26 5.04 -6.33 -0.77
N ARG A 27 4.87 -7.30 0.13
CA ARG A 27 6.00 -8.14 0.59
C ARG A 27 6.62 -8.97 -0.53
N MET A 28 5.78 -9.52 -1.38
CA MET A 28 6.24 -10.28 -2.55
C MET A 28 7.00 -9.38 -3.52
N LEU A 29 6.48 -8.19 -3.77
CA LEU A 29 7.09 -7.23 -4.68
C LEU A 29 8.45 -6.77 -4.17
N THR A 30 8.61 -6.55 -2.86
CA THR A 30 9.91 -6.20 -2.28
C THR A 30 10.94 -7.31 -2.48
N ARG A 31 10.54 -8.57 -2.34
CA ARG A 31 11.45 -9.69 -2.60
C ARG A 31 11.88 -9.75 -4.06
N ILE A 32 10.95 -9.58 -4.98
CA ILE A 32 11.25 -9.61 -6.42
C ILE A 32 12.16 -8.46 -6.81
N ALA A 33 11.87 -7.27 -6.30
CA ALA A 33 12.65 -6.06 -6.60
C ALA A 33 13.99 -6.01 -5.90
N GLY A 34 14.17 -6.80 -4.84
CA GLY A 34 15.41 -6.79 -4.06
C GLY A 34 15.58 -5.52 -3.24
N LEU A 35 14.49 -4.91 -2.79
CA LEU A 35 14.50 -3.69 -2.01
C LEU A 35 14.28 -3.98 -0.53
N GLU A 36 14.86 -3.14 0.33
CA GLU A 36 14.62 -3.16 1.76
C GLU A 36 13.60 -2.08 2.12
N TYR A 37 12.81 -2.39 3.11
CA TYR A 37 11.82 -1.46 3.62
C TYR A 37 12.31 -0.88 4.93
N ALA A 38 12.39 0.45 5.00
CA ALA A 38 12.74 1.18 6.22
C ALA A 38 11.64 2.19 6.51
N PRO A 39 10.66 1.85 7.35
CA PRO A 39 9.55 2.75 7.63
C PRO A 39 10.01 3.95 8.47
N LYS A 40 9.78 5.15 7.96
CA LYS A 40 9.98 6.40 8.69
C LYS A 40 8.64 7.11 8.78
N VAL A 41 8.07 7.08 9.95
CA VAL A 41 6.72 7.61 10.17
C VAL A 41 6.66 9.13 10.23
N THR A 42 7.77 9.80 10.49
CA THR A 42 7.83 11.25 10.62
C THR A 42 8.06 11.98 9.29
N ALA A 43 8.41 11.25 8.27
CA ALA A 43 8.58 11.72 6.91
C ALA A 43 7.90 10.73 5.98
N SER A 44 8.08 10.85 4.69
CA SER A 44 7.66 9.81 3.75
C SER A 44 8.46 8.54 4.02
N PHE A 45 7.81 7.38 3.98
CA PHE A 45 8.59 6.15 3.98
C PHE A 45 9.19 5.94 2.59
N SER A 46 10.31 5.24 2.54
CA SER A 46 11.02 5.01 1.29
C SER A 46 11.49 3.57 1.20
N LEU A 47 11.73 3.13 -0.01
CA LEU A 47 12.31 1.84 -0.31
C LEU A 47 13.78 2.06 -0.64
N GLU A 48 14.65 1.31 0.06
CA GLU A 48 16.09 1.39 -0.20
C GLU A 48 16.54 0.11 -0.89
N PRO A 49 17.37 0.22 -1.94
CA PRO A 49 17.93 -0.97 -2.57
C PRO A 49 18.80 -1.71 -1.59
N LYS A 50 18.71 -3.03 -1.60
CA LYS A 50 19.65 -3.86 -0.83
C LYS A 50 21.05 -3.62 -1.38
N SER A 51 22.03 -3.62 -0.47
CA SER A 51 23.41 -3.52 -0.88
C SER A 51 23.73 -4.69 -1.85
N PHE A 52 24.15 -4.31 -3.02
CA PHE A 52 24.41 -5.23 -4.11
C PHE A 52 25.90 -5.57 -4.14
N ASP A 53 26.22 -6.84 -4.22
CA ASP A 53 27.60 -7.30 -4.35
C ASP A 53 28.19 -7.07 -5.74
N GLY A 54 27.59 -6.23 -6.53
CA GLY A 54 28.12 -5.81 -7.83
C GLY A 54 28.20 -6.90 -8.89
N MET A 55 27.73 -8.09 -8.61
CA MET A 55 27.80 -9.18 -9.56
C MET A 55 26.48 -9.31 -10.29
N ILE A 56 26.41 -8.64 -11.42
CA ILE A 56 25.33 -8.91 -12.37
C ILE A 56 25.72 -10.16 -13.13
N HIS A 57 25.26 -11.29 -12.66
CA HIS A 57 25.32 -12.49 -13.47
C HIS A 57 24.39 -12.31 -14.66
N SER A 58 24.75 -12.91 -15.80
CA SER A 58 23.89 -12.88 -16.98
C SER A 58 22.54 -13.48 -16.64
N GLN A 59 21.62 -12.62 -16.24
CA GLN A 59 20.26 -13.03 -15.94
C GLN A 59 19.45 -12.99 -17.21
N THR A 60 18.47 -13.85 -17.31
CA THR A 60 17.59 -13.84 -18.46
C THR A 60 16.83 -12.51 -18.48
N GLU A 61 16.53 -12.04 -19.67
CA GLU A 61 15.75 -10.83 -19.90
C GLU A 61 14.44 -10.85 -19.09
N SER A 62 13.80 -12.00 -18.97
CA SER A 62 12.56 -12.15 -18.21
C SER A 62 12.75 -11.87 -16.73
N ILE A 63 13.89 -12.21 -16.14
CA ILE A 63 14.17 -11.91 -14.74
C ILE A 63 14.34 -10.41 -14.54
N VAL A 64 15.05 -9.75 -15.43
CA VAL A 64 15.27 -8.30 -15.38
C VAL A 64 13.94 -7.56 -15.56
N THR A 65 13.13 -7.98 -16.53
CA THR A 65 11.83 -7.39 -16.80
C THR A 65 10.89 -7.53 -15.58
N ARG A 66 10.90 -8.70 -14.96
CA ARG A 66 10.11 -8.97 -13.76
C ARG A 66 10.52 -8.06 -12.60
N LYS A 67 11.81 -7.85 -12.41
CA LYS A 67 12.36 -6.97 -11.37
C LYS A 67 11.91 -5.52 -11.60
N VAL A 68 12.04 -5.03 -12.83
CA VAL A 68 11.62 -3.67 -13.18
C VAL A 68 10.12 -3.48 -12.95
N ALA A 69 9.31 -4.46 -13.36
CA ALA A 69 7.86 -4.40 -13.14
C ALA A 69 7.52 -4.35 -11.64
N ALA A 70 8.21 -5.15 -10.82
CA ALA A 70 8.01 -5.14 -9.38
C ALA A 70 8.40 -3.80 -8.75
N GLU A 71 9.48 -3.19 -9.19
CA GLU A 71 9.91 -1.86 -8.73
C GLU A 71 8.86 -0.81 -9.06
N GLN A 72 8.28 -0.84 -10.24
CA GLN A 72 7.24 0.10 -10.66
C GLN A 72 5.98 -0.06 -9.82
N ASP A 73 5.56 -1.29 -9.58
CA ASP A 73 4.39 -1.56 -8.74
C ASP A 73 4.61 -1.11 -7.30
N LEU A 74 5.80 -1.36 -6.74
CA LEU A 74 6.16 -0.88 -5.41
C LEU A 74 6.12 0.64 -5.32
N GLN A 75 6.69 1.34 -6.30
CA GLN A 75 6.67 2.80 -6.33
C GLN A 75 5.23 3.33 -6.34
N ALA A 76 4.35 2.68 -7.09
CA ALA A 76 2.95 3.08 -7.11
C ALA A 76 2.28 2.93 -5.73
N ILE A 77 2.55 1.83 -5.03
CA ILE A 77 2.03 1.60 -3.68
C ILE A 77 2.58 2.63 -2.70
N VAL A 78 3.89 2.86 -2.70
CA VAL A 78 4.55 3.83 -1.82
C VAL A 78 4.00 5.24 -2.04
N ARG A 79 3.85 5.65 -3.28
CA ARG A 79 3.28 6.96 -3.61
C ARG A 79 1.85 7.11 -3.08
N ALA A 80 1.04 6.07 -3.24
CA ALA A 80 -0.34 6.09 -2.78
C ALA A 80 -0.43 6.20 -1.25
N ILE A 81 0.44 5.50 -0.53
CA ILE A 81 0.48 5.57 0.94
C ILE A 81 0.98 6.94 1.39
N ASN A 82 2.03 7.48 0.75
CA ASN A 82 2.57 8.79 1.09
C ASN A 82 1.61 9.93 0.76
N ALA A 83 0.65 9.71 -0.13
CA ALA A 83 -0.34 10.71 -0.52
C ALA A 83 -1.59 10.71 0.36
N LEU A 84 -1.68 9.81 1.35
CA LEU A 84 -2.83 9.79 2.26
C LEU A 84 -2.92 11.09 3.06
N SER A 85 -4.13 11.56 3.28
CA SER A 85 -4.39 12.86 3.90
C SER A 85 -4.08 12.91 5.39
N ASP A 86 -4.04 11.75 6.04
CA ASP A 86 -3.83 11.64 7.48
C ASP A 86 -2.64 10.72 7.76
N ARG A 87 -1.70 11.21 8.57
CA ARG A 87 -0.54 10.44 8.98
C ARG A 87 -0.92 9.11 9.67
N HIS A 88 -2.00 9.11 10.42
CA HIS A 88 -2.48 7.91 11.09
C HIS A 88 -2.91 6.84 10.10
N TYR A 89 -3.49 7.23 8.98
CA TYR A 89 -3.85 6.32 7.89
C TYR A 89 -2.62 5.67 7.29
N SER A 90 -1.59 6.46 7.01
CA SER A 90 -0.32 5.93 6.49
C SER A 90 0.30 4.95 7.47
N GLN A 91 0.34 5.27 8.76
CA GLN A 91 0.87 4.39 9.80
C GLN A 91 0.14 3.05 9.81
N ILE A 92 -1.18 3.08 9.78
CA ILE A 92 -1.98 1.85 9.83
C ILE A 92 -1.66 0.95 8.64
N LEU A 93 -1.61 1.51 7.43
CA LEU A 93 -1.34 0.71 6.23
C LEU A 93 0.09 0.18 6.23
N ILE A 94 1.06 0.97 6.68
CA ILE A 94 2.44 0.53 6.80
C ILE A 94 2.54 -0.65 7.78
N GLU A 95 1.94 -0.51 8.95
CA GLU A 95 1.98 -1.57 9.96
C GLU A 95 1.26 -2.85 9.50
N CYS A 96 0.13 -2.70 8.82
CA CYS A 96 -0.66 -3.84 8.37
C CYS A 96 -0.04 -4.58 7.19
N TYR A 97 0.59 -3.86 6.24
CA TYR A 97 0.95 -4.45 4.95
C TYR A 97 2.41 -4.33 4.57
N CYS A 98 3.16 -3.39 5.14
CA CYS A 98 4.50 -3.06 4.68
C CYS A 98 5.63 -3.56 5.60
N ARG A 99 5.30 -4.22 6.68
CA ARG A 99 6.31 -4.84 7.55
C ARG A 99 6.77 -6.17 6.97
N ASN A 100 7.94 -6.61 7.38
CA ASN A 100 8.51 -7.89 6.90
C ASN A 100 7.65 -9.09 7.26
N ARG A 101 6.89 -9.01 8.33
CA ARG A 101 6.00 -10.06 8.79
C ARG A 101 4.58 -9.54 8.89
N LYS A 102 3.63 -10.43 8.58
CA LYS A 102 2.22 -10.12 8.79
C LYS A 102 1.97 -9.88 10.27
N GLN A 103 1.29 -8.78 10.58
CA GLN A 103 0.86 -8.46 11.94
C GLN A 103 -0.63 -8.68 12.08
N TYR A 104 -1.06 -9.13 13.26
CA TYR A 104 -2.48 -9.22 13.58
C TYR A 104 -3.03 -7.82 13.91
N ASN A 105 -4.29 -7.59 13.58
CA ASN A 105 -4.91 -6.29 13.83
C ASN A 105 -4.79 -5.85 15.29
N ILE A 106 -4.98 -6.79 16.24
CA ILE A 106 -4.86 -6.47 17.65
C ILE A 106 -3.47 -5.95 18.04
N GLU A 107 -2.43 -6.53 17.45
CA GLU A 107 -1.06 -6.05 17.66
C GLU A 107 -0.89 -4.62 17.16
N VAL A 108 -1.43 -4.34 15.98
CA VAL A 108 -1.31 -3.03 15.35
C VAL A 108 -2.01 -1.96 16.19
N TYR A 109 -3.28 -2.15 16.56
CA TYR A 109 -3.97 -1.10 17.28
C TYR A 109 -3.51 -0.96 18.73
N MET A 110 -3.03 -2.03 19.35
CA MET A 110 -2.40 -1.93 20.68
C MET A 110 -1.09 -1.14 20.62
N ASP A 111 -0.24 -1.43 19.63
CA ASP A 111 1.04 -0.73 19.48
C ASP A 111 0.84 0.75 19.14
N LEU A 112 -0.16 1.07 18.36
CA LEU A 112 -0.44 2.46 17.96
C LEU A 112 -1.27 3.22 19.01
N GLY A 113 -1.81 2.52 20.01
CA GLY A 113 -2.57 3.15 21.08
C GLY A 113 -4.00 3.52 20.72
N TYR A 114 -4.60 2.84 19.73
CA TYR A 114 -5.98 3.07 19.34
C TYR A 114 -6.93 2.09 20.02
N SER A 115 -8.18 2.50 20.20
CA SER A 115 -9.25 1.56 20.53
C SER A 115 -9.54 0.69 19.31
N GLU A 116 -10.13 -0.48 19.54
CA GLU A 116 -10.49 -1.39 18.46
C GLU A 116 -11.42 -0.72 17.43
N SER A 117 -12.47 -0.07 17.88
CA SER A 117 -13.45 0.56 17.01
C SER A 117 -12.85 1.73 16.21
N GLU A 118 -12.01 2.54 16.85
CA GLU A 118 -11.33 3.65 16.19
C GLU A 118 -10.37 3.13 15.12
N TYR A 119 -9.61 2.09 15.44
CA TYR A 119 -8.68 1.47 14.51
C TYR A 119 -9.38 0.97 13.24
N TYR A 120 -10.46 0.20 13.39
CA TYR A 120 -11.16 -0.35 12.23
C TYR A 120 -11.80 0.75 11.38
N ARG A 121 -12.32 1.80 12.01
CA ARG A 121 -12.85 2.96 11.28
C ARG A 121 -11.76 3.65 10.45
N MET A 122 -10.62 3.92 11.07
CA MET A 122 -9.50 4.57 10.39
C MET A 122 -8.91 3.68 9.30
N ARG A 123 -8.79 2.39 9.58
CA ARG A 123 -8.26 1.43 8.60
C ARG A 123 -9.14 1.39 7.34
N GLU A 124 -10.44 1.38 7.53
CA GLU A 124 -11.37 1.40 6.40
C GLU A 124 -11.22 2.67 5.56
N LEU A 125 -11.17 3.82 6.21
CA LEU A 125 -10.96 5.10 5.52
C LEU A 125 -9.59 5.15 4.82
N ALA A 126 -8.57 4.64 5.47
CA ALA A 126 -7.22 4.58 4.88
C ALA A 126 -7.19 3.73 3.61
N ILE A 127 -7.85 2.57 3.63
CA ILE A 127 -7.91 1.67 2.48
C ILE A 127 -8.67 2.33 1.32
N LEU A 128 -9.79 2.98 1.60
CA LEU A 128 -10.57 3.67 0.56
C LEU A 128 -9.79 4.83 -0.05
N GLU A 129 -9.10 5.61 0.78
CA GLU A 129 -8.27 6.71 0.29
C GLU A 129 -7.07 6.20 -0.50
N PHE A 130 -6.46 5.10 -0.06
CA PHE A 130 -5.43 4.42 -0.84
C PHE A 130 -5.96 4.04 -2.24
N ALA A 131 -7.18 3.51 -2.31
CA ALA A 131 -7.80 3.15 -3.59
C ALA A 131 -7.93 4.34 -4.53
N GLU A 132 -8.23 5.53 -3.99
CA GLU A 132 -8.29 6.75 -4.79
C GLU A 132 -6.93 7.16 -5.34
N ASN A 133 -5.89 6.99 -4.52
CA ASN A 133 -4.55 7.47 -4.85
C ASN A 133 -3.74 6.50 -5.69
N TYR A 134 -4.04 5.21 -5.59
CA TYR A 134 -3.27 4.19 -6.29
C TYR A 134 -3.56 4.22 -7.79
N ARG A 135 -2.54 4.57 -8.57
CA ARG A 135 -2.60 4.59 -10.04
C ARG A 135 -3.85 5.32 -10.56
N ASN A 136 -4.09 6.52 -10.04
CA ASN A 136 -5.21 7.37 -10.45
C ASN A 136 -6.58 6.71 -10.26
N GLY A 137 -6.73 5.90 -9.21
CA GLY A 137 -8.01 5.29 -8.89
C GLY A 137 -8.25 3.94 -9.54
N GLU A 138 -7.19 3.22 -9.92
CA GLU A 138 -7.30 1.90 -10.56
C GLU A 138 -8.12 0.90 -9.73
N CYS A 139 -8.10 1.03 -8.41
CA CYS A 139 -8.84 0.13 -7.51
C CYS A 139 -10.31 0.51 -7.34
N LEU A 140 -10.72 1.68 -7.81
CA LEU A 140 -12.10 2.11 -7.65
C LEU A 140 -13.05 1.27 -8.49
N VAL A 141 -14.12 0.81 -7.85
CA VAL A 141 -15.20 0.08 -8.51
C VAL A 141 -16.46 0.93 -8.38
N PHE A 142 -17.12 1.21 -9.48
CA PHE A 142 -18.30 2.05 -9.47
C PHE A 142 -19.57 1.22 -9.48
N LEU A 143 -20.59 1.73 -8.77
CA LEU A 143 -21.88 1.09 -8.74
C LEU A 143 -22.54 1.16 -10.14
N GLY A 144 -23.16 0.08 -10.57
CA GLY A 144 -23.83 0.04 -11.85
C GLY A 144 -22.98 -0.43 -13.03
N ASP A 145 -21.73 -0.70 -12.80
CA ASP A 145 -20.82 -1.23 -13.84
C ASP A 145 -20.82 -2.76 -13.91
#